data_85a5b93539d3cc0da2a0eba249c6fa60
#
_entry.id   85a5b93539d3cc0da2a0eba249c6fa60
#
_cell.length_a   1.000
_cell.length_b   1.000
_cell.length_c   1.000
_cell.angle_alpha   90.00
_cell.angle_beta   90.00
_cell.angle_gamma   90.00
#
_symmetry.space_group_name_H-M   'P 1'
#
loop_
_entity.id
_entity.type
_entity.pdbx_description
1 polymer ?
#
loop_
_entity_poly.entity_id
_entity_poly.type
_entity_poly.pdbx_seq_one_letter_code
_entity_poly.pdbx_strand_id
1 'polypeptide(L)'
;MKKKPLVVLTGPTAIGKTKASIGLAKAIGGEIISADSMQVYEYMDIGSAKIRPEEMQGIPHYLVDELKPWDEFHVVRFQQMAKKAMEQIYANGHIPIIVGGTGFYIQALLYDIDFTSTSQDDNYRQDLENLAKEKGAEYLHNMLREIDPKSAEDIHANNIKRVIRALEYYHQTGQKMSRHNEEERQKESPYEFVYFVLNAPREQLYQRIDRRVDQMMSEGLVEEVKRLKEMGCTKEMVSMQGLGYKEILAYLDGEYALDEAVYTICLLYTSPSPRDS
;
A
#
# COMPACT_ATOMS: atom_id res chain seq x y z
N MET A 1 -25.49 -3.84 17.94
CA MET A 1 -25.59 -4.59 16.66
C MET A 1 -24.55 -5.71 16.68
N LYS A 2 -24.85 -6.88 16.08
CA LYS A 2 -23.86 -7.95 15.95
C LYS A 2 -22.78 -7.49 14.95
N LYS A 3 -21.49 -7.58 15.31
CA LYS A 3 -20.39 -7.24 14.41
C LYS A 3 -20.40 -8.15 13.18
N LYS A 4 -20.08 -7.62 12.00
CA LYS A 4 -20.05 -8.40 10.75
C LYS A 4 -18.75 -9.22 10.67
N PRO A 5 -18.78 -10.49 10.20
CA PRO A 5 -17.60 -11.33 10.11
C PRO A 5 -16.64 -10.84 9.02
N LEU A 6 -15.35 -10.89 9.28
CA LEU A 6 -14.30 -10.51 8.35
C LEU A 6 -13.07 -11.43 8.54
N VAL A 7 -12.44 -11.83 7.46
CA VAL A 7 -11.17 -12.56 7.54
C VAL A 7 -10.07 -11.72 6.92
N VAL A 8 -8.91 -11.72 7.57
CA VAL A 8 -7.68 -11.08 7.07
C VAL A 8 -6.61 -12.14 6.90
N LEU A 9 -5.99 -12.17 5.72
CA LEU A 9 -4.86 -13.03 5.40
C LEU A 9 -3.70 -12.16 4.92
N THR A 10 -2.67 -12.06 5.73
CA THR A 10 -1.47 -11.28 5.42
C THR A 10 -0.19 -12.11 5.51
N GLY A 11 0.91 -11.50 5.19
CA GLY A 11 2.24 -12.09 5.22
C GLY A 11 3.16 -11.48 4.16
N PRO A 12 4.46 -11.79 4.20
CA PRO A 12 5.44 -11.21 3.27
C PRO A 12 5.15 -11.59 1.81
N THR A 13 5.83 -10.88 0.91
CA THR A 13 5.82 -11.21 -0.53
C THR A 13 6.30 -12.63 -0.78
N ALA A 14 5.77 -13.29 -1.80
CA ALA A 14 6.11 -14.67 -2.21
C ALA A 14 5.80 -15.79 -1.18
N ILE A 15 5.06 -15.50 -0.09
CA ILE A 15 4.69 -16.49 0.92
C ILE A 15 3.61 -17.48 0.48
N GLY A 16 2.84 -17.16 -0.59
CA GLY A 16 1.75 -18.00 -1.09
C GLY A 16 0.36 -17.57 -0.64
N LYS A 17 0.16 -16.30 -0.30
CA LYS A 17 -1.15 -15.73 0.08
C LYS A 17 -2.25 -16.06 -0.92
N THR A 18 -2.00 -15.88 -2.22
CA THR A 18 -2.97 -16.11 -3.29
C THR A 18 -3.55 -17.53 -3.27
N LYS A 19 -2.69 -18.54 -3.20
CA LYS A 19 -3.15 -19.95 -3.14
C LYS A 19 -3.92 -20.25 -1.86
N ALA A 20 -3.45 -19.74 -0.73
CA ALA A 20 -4.09 -19.94 0.56
C ALA A 20 -5.45 -19.24 0.63
N SER A 21 -5.59 -18.03 0.07
CA SER A 21 -6.84 -17.26 0.08
C SER A 21 -7.94 -17.91 -0.76
N ILE A 22 -7.59 -18.49 -1.91
CA ILE A 22 -8.56 -19.21 -2.75
C ILE A 22 -9.07 -20.46 -2.03
N GLY A 23 -8.17 -21.26 -1.42
CA GLY A 23 -8.57 -22.41 -0.62
C GLY A 23 -9.48 -22.03 0.56
N LEU A 24 -9.14 -20.95 1.24
CA LEU A 24 -9.95 -20.42 2.34
C LEU A 24 -11.30 -19.91 1.84
N ALA A 25 -11.36 -19.16 0.75
CA ALA A 25 -12.60 -18.65 0.17
C ALA A 25 -13.56 -19.78 -0.19
N LYS A 26 -13.05 -20.85 -0.79
CA LYS A 26 -13.87 -22.06 -1.09
C LYS A 26 -14.40 -22.73 0.17
N ALA A 27 -13.59 -22.79 1.23
CA ALA A 27 -13.94 -23.49 2.47
C ALA A 27 -15.04 -22.77 3.28
N ILE A 28 -15.07 -21.41 3.24
CA ILE A 28 -15.99 -20.63 4.08
C ILE A 28 -17.06 -19.88 3.29
N GLY A 29 -17.15 -20.06 1.97
CA GLY A 29 -18.06 -19.28 1.13
C GLY A 29 -17.67 -17.79 1.12
N GLY A 30 -16.38 -17.50 0.91
CA GLY A 30 -15.85 -16.13 0.95
C GLY A 30 -15.55 -15.57 -0.44
N GLU A 31 -15.41 -14.24 -0.50
CA GLU A 31 -14.93 -13.50 -1.66
C GLU A 31 -13.71 -12.65 -1.24
N ILE A 32 -12.80 -12.39 -2.16
CA ILE A 32 -11.48 -11.81 -1.87
C ILE A 32 -11.44 -10.33 -2.21
N ILE A 33 -10.87 -9.53 -1.31
CA ILE A 33 -10.54 -8.11 -1.52
C ILE A 33 -9.02 -7.98 -1.44
N SER A 34 -8.39 -7.52 -2.52
CA SER A 34 -6.94 -7.31 -2.55
C SER A 34 -6.57 -6.05 -1.73
N ALA A 35 -5.72 -6.22 -0.73
CA ALA A 35 -5.06 -5.15 0.01
C ALA A 35 -3.61 -4.96 -0.45
N ASP A 36 -3.40 -5.07 -1.76
CA ASP A 36 -2.15 -4.75 -2.44
C ASP A 36 -2.26 -3.38 -3.09
N SER A 37 -1.22 -2.55 -2.97
CA SER A 37 -1.25 -1.20 -3.51
C SER A 37 -1.02 -1.12 -5.02
N MET A 38 -0.63 -2.22 -5.68
CA MET A 38 -0.29 -2.24 -7.09
C MET A 38 -1.28 -3.04 -7.94
N GLN A 39 -1.86 -4.13 -7.42
CA GLN A 39 -2.77 -5.00 -8.18
C GLN A 39 -4.08 -4.32 -8.59
N VAL A 40 -4.41 -3.19 -8.00
CA VAL A 40 -5.59 -2.39 -8.34
C VAL A 40 -5.49 -1.73 -9.71
N TYR A 41 -4.26 -1.52 -10.22
CA TYR A 41 -4.04 -0.83 -11.47
C TYR A 41 -4.10 -1.75 -12.69
N GLU A 42 -4.84 -1.35 -13.71
CA GLU A 42 -4.84 -1.99 -15.02
C GLU A 42 -3.44 -1.90 -15.68
N TYR A 43 -3.11 -2.85 -16.53
CA TYR A 43 -1.84 -2.93 -17.30
C TYR A 43 -0.58 -3.15 -16.46
N MET A 44 -0.73 -3.32 -15.16
CA MET A 44 0.37 -3.56 -14.21
C MET A 44 0.27 -4.99 -13.68
N ASP A 45 0.59 -5.98 -14.52
CA ASP A 45 0.29 -7.39 -14.27
C ASP A 45 1.49 -8.16 -13.74
N ILE A 46 2.63 -8.01 -14.44
CA ILE A 46 3.85 -8.78 -14.15
C ILE A 46 4.52 -8.26 -12.89
N GLY A 47 4.83 -6.96 -12.82
CA GLY A 47 5.54 -6.36 -11.67
C GLY A 47 4.74 -6.40 -10.36
N SER A 48 3.42 -6.37 -10.43
CA SER A 48 2.54 -6.54 -9.28
C SER A 48 2.29 -8.01 -8.92
N ALA A 49 2.69 -8.96 -9.77
CA ALA A 49 2.30 -10.38 -9.75
C ALA A 49 0.79 -10.53 -9.52
N LYS A 50 0.04 -9.82 -10.35
CA LYS A 50 -1.41 -9.82 -10.31
C LYS A 50 -1.95 -11.23 -10.52
N ILE A 51 -2.99 -11.58 -9.79
CA ILE A 51 -3.68 -12.85 -9.97
C ILE A 51 -4.36 -12.87 -11.34
N ARG A 52 -4.17 -13.96 -12.09
CA ARG A 52 -4.78 -14.16 -13.42
C ARG A 52 -6.19 -14.75 -13.25
N PRO A 53 -7.11 -14.50 -14.21
CA PRO A 53 -8.49 -15.01 -14.14
C PRO A 53 -8.58 -16.54 -13.93
N GLU A 54 -7.70 -17.32 -14.57
CA GLU A 54 -7.64 -18.77 -14.40
C GLU A 54 -7.21 -19.20 -13.00
N GLU A 55 -6.36 -18.39 -12.33
CA GLU A 55 -5.90 -18.64 -10.97
C GLU A 55 -6.98 -18.31 -9.93
N MET A 56 -7.93 -17.44 -10.27
CA MET A 56 -9.03 -17.05 -9.37
C MET A 56 -9.99 -18.23 -9.10
N GLN A 57 -10.03 -19.23 -9.96
CA GLN A 57 -10.84 -20.46 -9.82
C GLN A 57 -12.32 -20.20 -9.52
N GLY A 58 -12.87 -19.16 -10.12
CA GLY A 58 -14.26 -18.75 -9.95
C GLY A 58 -14.58 -17.97 -8.65
N ILE A 59 -13.58 -17.67 -7.83
CA ILE A 59 -13.74 -16.81 -6.66
C ILE A 59 -13.70 -15.34 -7.11
N PRO A 60 -14.71 -14.51 -6.78
CA PRO A 60 -14.66 -13.08 -7.05
C PRO A 60 -13.52 -12.39 -6.31
N HIS A 61 -12.80 -11.52 -7.03
CA HIS A 61 -11.72 -10.69 -6.51
C HIS A 61 -12.05 -9.22 -6.76
N TYR A 62 -11.95 -8.41 -5.72
CA TYR A 62 -12.19 -6.97 -5.72
C TYR A 62 -10.87 -6.22 -5.53
N LEU A 63 -10.82 -4.99 -5.98
CA LEU A 63 -9.63 -4.13 -5.99
C LEU A 63 -8.47 -4.75 -6.80
N VAL A 64 -8.82 -5.35 -7.92
CA VAL A 64 -7.91 -5.87 -8.95
C VAL A 64 -8.38 -5.30 -10.27
N ASP A 65 -7.50 -4.64 -11.05
CA ASP A 65 -7.82 -4.00 -12.33
C ASP A 65 -8.99 -2.98 -12.29
N GLU A 66 -9.10 -2.20 -11.22
CA GLU A 66 -10.18 -1.24 -11.05
C GLU A 66 -9.76 0.22 -11.30
N LEU A 67 -8.47 0.50 -11.44
CA LEU A 67 -7.93 1.85 -11.62
C LEU A 67 -6.96 1.91 -12.79
N LYS A 68 -6.89 3.06 -13.43
CA LYS A 68 -5.84 3.33 -14.43
C LYS A 68 -4.53 3.71 -13.74
N PRO A 69 -3.36 3.48 -14.38
CA PRO A 69 -2.07 3.81 -13.77
C PRO A 69 -1.88 5.28 -13.36
N TRP A 70 -2.61 6.19 -13.98
CA TRP A 70 -2.60 7.64 -13.65
C TRP A 70 -3.62 8.04 -12.59
N ASP A 71 -4.45 7.11 -12.12
CA ASP A 71 -5.37 7.37 -11.01
C ASP A 71 -4.61 7.34 -9.68
N GLU A 72 -4.95 8.26 -8.78
CA GLU A 72 -4.41 8.22 -7.43
C GLU A 72 -5.03 7.08 -6.63
N PHE A 73 -4.17 6.30 -5.96
CA PHE A 73 -4.58 5.27 -5.03
C PHE A 73 -3.83 5.43 -3.71
N HIS A 74 -4.56 5.79 -2.68
CA HIS A 74 -4.08 6.03 -1.33
C HIS A 74 -5.02 5.37 -0.31
N VAL A 75 -4.67 5.37 0.96
CA VAL A 75 -5.38 4.65 2.01
C VAL A 75 -6.87 5.01 2.11
N VAL A 76 -7.24 6.26 1.90
CA VAL A 76 -8.65 6.71 1.94
C VAL A 76 -9.44 6.08 0.80
N ARG A 77 -8.90 6.13 -0.42
CA ARG A 77 -9.53 5.51 -1.60
C ARG A 77 -9.63 4.00 -1.45
N PHE A 78 -8.56 3.36 -0.95
CA PHE A 78 -8.61 1.93 -0.61
C PHE A 78 -9.74 1.63 0.37
N GLN A 79 -9.85 2.37 1.47
CA GLN A 79 -10.86 2.15 2.50
C GLN A 79 -12.29 2.28 1.92
N GLN A 80 -12.53 3.30 1.09
CA GLN A 80 -13.82 3.51 0.43
C GLN A 80 -14.18 2.37 -0.51
N MET A 81 -13.24 1.97 -1.39
CA MET A 81 -13.45 0.87 -2.33
C MET A 81 -13.62 -0.47 -1.62
N ALA A 82 -12.81 -0.75 -0.59
CA ALA A 82 -12.90 -1.97 0.18
C ALA A 82 -14.24 -2.06 0.95
N LYS A 83 -14.71 -0.98 1.58
CA LYS A 83 -16.03 -0.95 2.23
C LYS A 83 -17.16 -1.23 1.25
N LYS A 84 -17.13 -0.62 0.06
CA LYS A 84 -18.12 -0.88 -1.00
C LYS A 84 -18.10 -2.35 -1.44
N ALA A 85 -16.92 -2.93 -1.63
CA ALA A 85 -16.77 -4.35 -1.95
C ALA A 85 -17.31 -5.24 -0.82
N MET A 86 -17.01 -4.91 0.45
CA MET A 86 -17.51 -5.64 1.61
C MET A 86 -19.05 -5.62 1.68
N GLU A 87 -19.68 -4.46 1.41
CA GLU A 87 -21.15 -4.36 1.38
C GLU A 87 -21.76 -5.28 0.33
N GLN A 88 -21.15 -5.34 -0.86
CA GLN A 88 -21.58 -6.25 -1.93
C GLN A 88 -21.41 -7.72 -1.55
N ILE A 89 -20.26 -8.09 -0.96
CA ILE A 89 -19.97 -9.45 -0.49
C ILE A 89 -20.98 -9.89 0.58
N TYR A 90 -21.28 -9.03 1.55
CA TYR A 90 -22.31 -9.32 2.55
C TYR A 90 -23.71 -9.44 1.96
N ALA A 91 -24.06 -8.62 0.95
CA ALA A 91 -25.33 -8.71 0.24
C ALA A 91 -25.48 -10.03 -0.52
N ASN A 92 -24.36 -10.59 -1.02
CA ASN A 92 -24.31 -11.92 -1.64
C ASN A 92 -24.41 -13.07 -0.60
N GLY A 93 -24.40 -12.78 0.70
CA GLY A 93 -24.40 -13.77 1.77
C GLY A 93 -23.03 -14.42 2.02
N HIS A 94 -21.95 -13.83 1.50
CA HIS A 94 -20.58 -14.33 1.61
C HIS A 94 -19.77 -13.59 2.68
N ILE A 95 -18.59 -14.11 3.00
CA ILE A 95 -17.66 -13.54 3.98
C ILE A 95 -16.52 -12.83 3.23
N PRO A 96 -16.27 -11.53 3.48
CA PRO A 96 -15.10 -10.86 2.89
C PRO A 96 -13.80 -11.38 3.46
N ILE A 97 -12.83 -11.59 2.57
CA ILE A 97 -11.46 -12.00 2.91
C ILE A 97 -10.51 -10.93 2.39
N ILE A 98 -9.91 -10.16 3.28
CA ILE A 98 -8.89 -9.17 2.94
C ILE A 98 -7.55 -9.89 2.77
N VAL A 99 -6.95 -9.77 1.59
CA VAL A 99 -5.68 -10.46 1.27
C VAL A 99 -4.65 -9.45 0.79
N GLY A 100 -3.52 -9.34 1.49
CA GLY A 100 -2.47 -8.43 1.04
C GLY A 100 -1.29 -8.29 1.99
N GLY A 101 -0.34 -7.45 1.59
CA GLY A 101 0.85 -7.11 2.36
C GLY A 101 0.88 -5.68 2.88
N THR A 102 -0.07 -4.83 2.50
CA THR A 102 -0.09 -3.42 2.89
C THR A 102 -0.75 -3.25 4.26
N GLY A 103 0.02 -3.48 5.32
CA GLY A 103 -0.49 -3.49 6.70
C GLY A 103 -1.24 -2.23 7.08
N PHE A 104 -0.77 -1.05 6.62
CA PHE A 104 -1.44 0.22 6.88
C PHE A 104 -2.87 0.29 6.27
N TYR A 105 -3.07 -0.26 5.07
CA TYR A 105 -4.39 -0.34 4.45
C TYR A 105 -5.32 -1.25 5.24
N ILE A 106 -4.80 -2.41 5.65
CA ILE A 106 -5.56 -3.37 6.45
C ILE A 106 -5.98 -2.76 7.79
N GLN A 107 -5.06 -2.08 8.50
CA GLN A 107 -5.39 -1.40 9.76
C GLN A 107 -6.43 -0.30 9.57
N ALA A 108 -6.28 0.52 8.52
CA ALA A 108 -7.23 1.58 8.20
C ALA A 108 -8.66 1.04 8.04
N LEU A 109 -8.80 -0.10 7.38
CA LEU A 109 -10.10 -0.74 7.18
C LEU A 109 -10.62 -1.40 8.47
N LEU A 110 -9.76 -2.16 9.18
CA LEU A 110 -10.17 -2.91 10.37
C LEU A 110 -10.65 -2.03 11.51
N TYR A 111 -10.03 -0.89 11.71
CA TYR A 111 -10.36 0.03 12.81
C TYR A 111 -11.17 1.23 12.36
N ASP A 112 -11.58 1.24 11.10
CA ASP A 112 -12.35 2.34 10.51
C ASP A 112 -11.71 3.71 10.79
N ILE A 113 -10.40 3.80 10.54
CA ILE A 113 -9.63 5.01 10.83
C ILE A 113 -10.19 6.17 10.00
N ASP A 114 -10.48 7.27 10.68
CA ASP A 114 -10.97 8.47 10.03
C ASP A 114 -9.82 9.30 9.44
N PHE A 115 -9.79 9.41 8.12
CA PHE A 115 -8.84 10.26 7.38
C PHE A 115 -9.49 11.54 6.85
N THR A 116 -10.78 11.75 7.09
CA THR A 116 -11.57 12.81 6.42
C THR A 116 -11.35 14.21 6.95
N SER A 117 -10.63 14.35 8.04
CA SER A 117 -10.44 15.65 8.71
C SER A 117 -9.55 16.65 7.96
N THR A 118 -9.11 16.32 6.74
CA THR A 118 -8.23 17.24 5.98
C THR A 118 -8.66 17.34 4.53
N SER A 119 -9.35 18.44 4.20
CA SER A 119 -9.35 18.95 2.81
C SER A 119 -7.90 19.31 2.46
N GLN A 120 -7.42 18.88 1.29
CA GLN A 120 -6.09 19.33 0.83
C GLN A 120 -6.12 20.86 0.70
N ASP A 121 -5.36 21.56 1.53
CA ASP A 121 -5.00 22.96 1.30
C ASP A 121 -3.69 22.96 0.50
N ASP A 122 -3.85 22.87 -0.81
CA ASP A 122 -2.72 22.79 -1.74
C ASP A 122 -1.78 23.99 -1.60
N ASN A 123 -2.28 25.15 -1.22
CA ASN A 123 -1.47 26.36 -1.02
C ASN A 123 -0.56 26.21 0.22
N TYR A 124 -1.14 25.84 1.36
CA TYR A 124 -0.36 25.66 2.60
C TYR A 124 0.67 24.54 2.48
N ARG A 125 0.33 23.45 1.80
CA ARG A 125 1.25 22.38 1.50
C ARG A 125 2.43 22.87 0.65
N GLN A 126 2.14 23.61 -0.43
CA GLN A 126 3.16 24.14 -1.30
C GLN A 126 4.10 25.11 -0.57
N ASP A 127 3.55 25.93 0.33
CA ASP A 127 4.34 26.84 1.17
C ASP A 127 5.30 26.07 2.08
N LEU A 128 4.83 24.97 2.71
CA LEU A 128 5.68 24.11 3.53
C LEU A 128 6.76 23.37 2.71
N GLU A 129 6.44 22.91 1.50
CA GLU A 129 7.40 22.29 0.60
C GLU A 129 8.49 23.30 0.15
N ASN A 130 8.10 24.51 -0.16
CA ASN A 130 9.03 25.59 -0.50
C ASN A 130 9.90 25.96 0.69
N LEU A 131 9.31 26.05 1.89
CA LEU A 131 10.03 26.32 3.13
C LEU A 131 11.05 25.21 3.45
N ALA A 132 10.71 23.93 3.17
CA ALA A 132 11.64 22.82 3.32
C ALA A 132 12.84 22.93 2.37
N LYS A 133 12.61 23.38 1.11
CA LYS A 133 13.68 23.59 0.13
C LYS A 133 14.59 24.77 0.51
N GLU A 134 14.02 25.84 1.06
CA GLU A 134 14.74 27.06 1.42
C GLU A 134 15.51 26.93 2.74
N LYS A 135 14.85 26.43 3.79
CA LYS A 135 15.39 26.40 5.17
C LYS A 135 15.82 25.02 5.67
N GLY A 136 15.53 23.98 4.87
CA GLY A 136 15.90 22.61 5.21
C GLY A 136 14.89 21.86 6.06
N ALA A 137 15.06 20.53 6.11
CA ALA A 137 14.16 19.61 6.80
C ALA A 137 14.06 19.87 8.32
N GLU A 138 15.17 20.19 8.95
CA GLU A 138 15.26 20.48 10.38
C GLU A 138 14.40 21.69 10.80
N TYR A 139 14.29 22.69 9.94
CA TYR A 139 13.46 23.85 10.21
C TYR A 139 11.98 23.46 10.33
N LEU A 140 11.46 22.70 9.37
CA LEU A 140 10.09 22.20 9.43
C LEU A 140 9.86 21.28 10.65
N HIS A 141 10.84 20.45 10.94
CA HIS A 141 10.76 19.55 12.08
C HIS A 141 10.73 20.31 13.42
N ASN A 142 11.43 21.42 13.53
CA ASN A 142 11.35 22.29 14.71
C ASN A 142 9.96 22.95 14.81
N MET A 143 9.37 23.41 13.69
CA MET A 143 7.97 23.89 13.70
C MET A 143 7.01 22.81 14.19
N LEU A 144 7.18 21.55 13.76
CA LEU A 144 6.37 20.44 14.24
C LEU A 144 6.61 20.20 15.75
N ARG A 145 7.84 20.29 16.23
CA ARG A 145 8.19 20.10 17.66
C ARG A 145 7.52 21.13 18.55
N GLU A 146 7.36 22.37 18.10
CA GLU A 146 6.65 23.41 18.85
C GLU A 146 5.15 23.13 18.96
N ILE A 147 4.55 22.57 17.90
CA ILE A 147 3.10 22.33 17.82
C ILE A 147 2.74 20.97 18.42
N ASP A 148 3.46 19.91 18.02
CA ASP A 148 3.20 18.52 18.38
C ASP A 148 4.52 17.79 18.69
N PRO A 149 5.07 17.98 19.91
CA PRO A 149 6.33 17.37 20.31
C PRO A 149 6.37 15.85 20.15
N LYS A 150 5.25 15.16 20.42
CA LYS A 150 5.15 13.71 20.30
C LYS A 150 5.24 13.24 18.84
N SER A 151 4.58 13.93 17.92
CA SER A 151 4.76 13.65 16.48
C SER A 151 6.20 13.93 16.04
N ALA A 152 6.86 14.94 16.58
CA ALA A 152 8.25 15.24 16.25
C ALA A 152 9.25 14.19 16.80
N GLU A 153 8.92 13.52 17.90
CA GLU A 153 9.70 12.36 18.39
C GLU A 153 9.54 11.14 17.47
N ASP A 154 8.32 10.90 16.99
CA ASP A 154 7.97 9.74 16.18
C ASP A 154 8.35 9.88 14.69
N ILE A 155 8.52 11.10 14.19
CA ILE A 155 8.78 11.42 12.79
C ILE A 155 10.20 11.99 12.64
N HIS A 156 11.06 11.26 11.92
CA HIS A 156 12.41 11.76 11.63
C HIS A 156 12.36 13.01 10.74
N ALA A 157 13.22 14.01 11.00
CA ALA A 157 13.25 15.28 10.27
C ALA A 157 13.34 15.12 8.73
N ASN A 158 14.12 14.15 8.25
CA ASN A 158 14.26 13.86 6.83
C ASN A 158 12.99 13.29 6.17
N ASN A 159 12.00 12.89 6.97
CA ASN A 159 10.70 12.48 6.45
C ASN A 159 9.78 13.69 6.24
N ILE A 160 10.23 14.60 5.36
CA ILE A 160 9.58 15.89 5.08
C ILE A 160 8.08 15.70 4.78
N LYS A 161 7.70 14.68 4.00
CA LYS A 161 6.29 14.41 3.67
C LYS A 161 5.43 14.14 4.91
N ARG A 162 5.96 13.40 5.90
CA ARG A 162 5.24 13.14 7.15
C ARG A 162 5.22 14.36 8.06
N VAL A 163 6.31 15.13 8.11
CA VAL A 163 6.36 16.40 8.87
C VAL A 163 5.32 17.37 8.32
N ILE A 164 5.28 17.57 7.00
CA ILE A 164 4.29 18.43 6.33
C ILE A 164 2.88 17.94 6.66
N ARG A 165 2.60 16.65 6.55
CA ARG A 165 1.27 16.09 6.84
C ARG A 165 0.81 16.38 8.27
N ALA A 166 1.70 16.31 9.25
CA ALA A 166 1.36 16.61 10.64
C ALA A 166 1.09 18.11 10.86
N LEU A 167 1.85 18.98 10.20
CA LEU A 167 1.64 20.44 10.22
C LEU A 167 0.32 20.83 9.53
N GLU A 168 0.01 20.26 8.36
CA GLU A 168 -1.26 20.45 7.65
C GLU A 168 -2.44 20.03 8.51
N TYR A 169 -2.35 18.85 9.14
CA TYR A 169 -3.42 18.35 10.02
C TYR A 169 -3.72 19.33 11.14
N TYR A 170 -2.68 19.85 11.80
CA TYR A 170 -2.86 20.85 12.86
C TYR A 170 -3.43 22.15 12.31
N HIS A 171 -2.93 22.64 11.17
CA HIS A 171 -3.42 23.86 10.52
C HIS A 171 -4.92 23.81 10.21
N GLN A 172 -5.38 22.68 9.72
CA GLN A 172 -6.76 22.49 9.29
C GLN A 172 -7.73 22.19 10.45
N THR A 173 -7.28 21.44 11.45
CA THR A 173 -8.16 20.93 12.51
C THR A 173 -7.97 21.61 13.86
N GLY A 174 -6.84 22.27 14.07
CA GLY A 174 -6.42 22.77 15.38
C GLY A 174 -6.04 21.65 16.36
N GLN A 175 -6.02 20.37 15.92
CA GLN A 175 -5.70 19.22 16.76
C GLN A 175 -4.31 18.66 16.43
N LYS A 176 -3.64 18.10 17.44
CA LYS A 176 -2.35 17.42 17.26
C LYS A 176 -2.54 16.09 16.55
N MET A 177 -1.72 15.80 15.54
CA MET A 177 -1.73 14.51 14.83
C MET A 177 -1.44 13.34 15.79
N SER A 178 -0.54 13.52 16.77
CA SER A 178 -0.23 12.49 17.76
C SER A 178 -1.45 12.10 18.59
N ARG A 179 -2.27 13.08 18.99
CA ARG A 179 -3.50 12.83 19.74
C ARG A 179 -4.54 12.10 18.88
N HIS A 180 -4.75 12.54 17.65
CA HIS A 180 -5.64 11.86 16.73
C HIS A 180 -5.21 10.40 16.52
N ASN A 181 -3.92 10.16 16.26
CA ASN A 181 -3.40 8.80 16.10
C ASN A 181 -3.59 7.93 17.35
N GLU A 182 -3.51 8.50 18.54
CA GLU A 182 -3.73 7.78 19.79
C GLU A 182 -5.21 7.43 19.99
N GLU A 183 -6.12 8.37 19.71
CA GLU A 183 -7.56 8.14 19.74
C GLU A 183 -7.97 7.07 18.71
N GLU A 184 -7.43 7.11 17.49
CA GLU A 184 -7.68 6.11 16.45
C GLU A 184 -7.15 4.71 16.83
N ARG A 185 -6.01 4.62 17.52
CA ARG A 185 -5.46 3.34 18.01
C ARG A 185 -6.30 2.69 19.11
N GLN A 186 -7.12 3.47 19.83
CA GLN A 186 -7.99 2.97 20.90
C GLN A 186 -9.36 2.53 20.39
N LYS A 187 -9.69 2.79 19.10
CA LYS A 187 -10.95 2.36 18.52
C LYS A 187 -11.06 0.84 18.47
N GLU A 188 -12.19 0.34 18.90
CA GLU A 188 -12.54 -1.05 18.64
C GLU A 188 -12.95 -1.25 17.19
N SER A 189 -12.56 -2.39 16.62
CA SER A 189 -13.01 -2.75 15.28
C SER A 189 -14.53 -2.91 15.21
N PRO A 190 -15.19 -2.34 14.19
CA PRO A 190 -16.62 -2.59 13.93
C PRO A 190 -16.90 -4.01 13.41
N TYR A 191 -15.86 -4.78 13.09
CA TYR A 191 -15.94 -6.13 12.56
C TYR A 191 -15.58 -7.19 13.61
N GLU A 192 -16.20 -8.36 13.50
CA GLU A 192 -15.74 -9.58 14.16
C GLU A 192 -14.77 -10.28 13.22
N PHE A 193 -13.47 -10.09 13.44
CA PHE A 193 -12.47 -10.53 12.49
C PHE A 193 -11.52 -11.60 13.02
N VAL A 194 -11.05 -12.45 12.10
CA VAL A 194 -9.95 -13.38 12.32
C VAL A 194 -8.77 -12.93 11.46
N TYR A 195 -7.57 -12.88 12.05
CA TYR A 195 -6.37 -12.37 11.42
C TYR A 195 -5.32 -13.47 11.30
N PHE A 196 -5.01 -13.88 10.08
CA PHE A 196 -3.99 -14.87 9.77
C PHE A 196 -2.73 -14.19 9.21
N VAL A 197 -1.57 -14.55 9.77
CA VAL A 197 -0.27 -14.12 9.25
C VAL A 197 0.47 -15.35 8.74
N LEU A 198 0.65 -15.43 7.43
CA LEU A 198 1.51 -16.46 6.85
C LEU A 198 2.97 -16.09 7.08
N ASN A 199 3.78 -17.07 7.47
CA ASN A 199 5.21 -16.89 7.68
C ASN A 199 6.00 -18.10 7.17
N ALA A 200 7.27 -17.89 6.88
CA ALA A 200 8.23 -18.93 6.51
C ALA A 200 9.64 -18.53 6.97
N PRO A 201 10.58 -19.50 7.11
CA PRO A 201 11.97 -19.17 7.34
C PRO A 201 12.52 -18.21 6.29
N ARG A 202 13.31 -17.21 6.73
CA ARG A 202 13.85 -16.14 5.86
C ARG A 202 14.53 -16.68 4.62
N GLU A 203 15.34 -17.73 4.78
CA GLU A 203 16.08 -18.33 3.68
C GLU A 203 15.15 -18.85 2.55
N GLN A 204 14.05 -19.51 2.92
CA GLN A 204 13.06 -19.99 1.95
C GLN A 204 12.32 -18.82 1.29
N LEU A 205 12.08 -17.76 2.06
CA LEU A 205 11.43 -16.56 1.53
C LEU A 205 12.32 -15.87 0.49
N TYR A 206 13.60 -15.71 0.79
CA TYR A 206 14.56 -15.10 -0.14
C TYR A 206 14.68 -15.88 -1.44
N GLN A 207 14.81 -17.21 -1.36
CA GLN A 207 14.82 -18.05 -2.58
C GLN A 207 13.53 -17.92 -3.42
N ARG A 208 12.37 -17.75 -2.78
CA ARG A 208 11.10 -17.54 -3.49
C ARG A 208 11.02 -16.14 -4.12
N ILE A 209 11.58 -15.13 -3.45
CA ILE A 209 11.67 -13.76 -3.96
C ILE A 209 12.56 -13.73 -5.20
N ASP A 210 13.76 -14.30 -5.13
CA ASP A 210 14.68 -14.34 -6.26
C ASP A 210 14.04 -15.02 -7.48
N ARG A 211 13.44 -16.21 -7.29
CA ARG A 211 12.72 -16.90 -8.37
C ARG A 211 11.56 -16.07 -8.95
N ARG A 212 10.88 -15.31 -8.10
CA ARG A 212 9.79 -14.43 -8.54
C ARG A 212 10.32 -13.28 -9.40
N VAL A 213 11.44 -12.66 -9.01
CA VAL A 213 12.08 -11.61 -9.80
C VAL A 213 12.56 -12.18 -11.16
N ASP A 214 13.22 -13.33 -11.16
CA ASP A 214 13.62 -14.01 -12.40
C ASP A 214 12.43 -14.30 -13.30
N GLN A 215 11.32 -14.77 -12.73
CA GLN A 215 10.08 -15.01 -13.45
C GLN A 215 9.50 -13.72 -14.03
N MET A 216 9.43 -12.64 -13.27
CA MET A 216 8.96 -11.33 -13.75
C MET A 216 9.79 -10.84 -14.93
N MET A 217 11.12 -10.98 -14.86
CA MET A 217 12.01 -10.61 -15.96
C MET A 217 11.77 -11.47 -17.20
N SER A 218 11.61 -12.78 -17.04
CA SER A 218 11.34 -13.72 -18.15
C SER A 218 9.94 -13.54 -18.77
N GLU A 219 8.96 -13.10 -17.99
CA GLU A 219 7.60 -12.80 -18.45
C GLU A 219 7.48 -11.43 -19.14
N GLY A 220 8.52 -10.59 -19.11
CA GLY A 220 8.59 -9.32 -19.83
C GLY A 220 8.27 -8.09 -18.99
N LEU A 221 8.75 -8.04 -17.75
CA LEU A 221 8.59 -6.85 -16.89
C LEU A 221 9.14 -5.56 -17.53
N VAL A 222 10.25 -5.66 -18.26
CA VAL A 222 10.83 -4.50 -18.95
C VAL A 222 9.88 -3.97 -20.03
N GLU A 223 9.28 -4.86 -20.81
CA GLU A 223 8.31 -4.51 -21.84
C GLU A 223 7.01 -3.96 -21.25
N GLU A 224 6.57 -4.47 -20.09
CA GLU A 224 5.42 -3.92 -19.38
C GLU A 224 5.68 -2.47 -18.95
N VAL A 225 6.81 -2.19 -18.32
CA VAL A 225 7.17 -0.83 -17.88
C VAL A 225 7.39 0.11 -19.08
N LYS A 226 7.98 -0.40 -20.17
CA LYS A 226 8.13 0.37 -21.41
C LYS A 226 6.78 0.80 -21.98
N ARG A 227 5.79 -0.10 -22.05
CA ARG A 227 4.42 0.23 -22.47
C ARG A 227 3.78 1.26 -21.57
N LEU A 228 3.91 1.13 -20.25
CA LEU A 228 3.39 2.13 -19.30
C LEU A 228 4.02 3.50 -19.53
N LYS A 229 5.33 3.56 -19.78
CA LYS A 229 6.02 4.81 -20.13
C LYS A 229 5.50 5.40 -21.45
N GLU A 230 5.29 4.59 -22.47
CA GLU A 230 4.69 5.00 -23.78
C GLU A 230 3.24 5.49 -23.60
N MET A 231 2.50 4.98 -22.62
CA MET A 231 1.16 5.46 -22.24
C MET A 231 1.18 6.78 -21.46
N GLY A 232 2.36 7.34 -21.18
CA GLY A 232 2.54 8.60 -20.46
C GLY A 232 2.69 8.45 -18.95
N CYS A 233 2.93 7.24 -18.44
CA CYS A 233 3.21 7.04 -17.02
C CYS A 233 4.60 7.56 -16.66
N THR A 234 4.67 8.39 -15.62
CA THR A 234 5.91 9.03 -15.16
C THR A 234 6.27 8.60 -13.74
N LYS A 235 7.53 8.81 -13.37
CA LYS A 235 8.03 8.45 -12.04
C LYS A 235 7.34 9.17 -10.87
N GLU A 236 6.63 10.25 -11.12
CA GLU A 236 5.88 10.99 -10.11
C GLU A 236 4.56 10.28 -9.74
N MET A 237 4.03 9.44 -10.64
CA MET A 237 2.78 8.71 -10.40
C MET A 237 2.94 7.66 -9.31
N VAL A 238 1.91 7.55 -8.45
CA VAL A 238 1.91 6.60 -7.32
C VAL A 238 2.08 5.15 -7.81
N SER A 239 1.45 4.78 -8.91
CA SER A 239 1.55 3.47 -9.56
C SER A 239 3.01 3.12 -9.92
N MET A 240 3.75 4.08 -10.46
CA MET A 240 5.13 3.89 -10.89
C MET A 240 6.16 3.88 -9.74
N GLN A 241 5.72 4.14 -8.50
CA GLN A 241 6.54 4.00 -7.30
C GLN A 241 6.54 2.56 -6.73
N GLY A 242 5.76 1.66 -7.34
CA GLY A 242 5.77 0.24 -6.99
C GLY A 242 7.13 -0.39 -7.20
N LEU A 243 7.48 -1.33 -6.32
CA LEU A 243 8.73 -2.08 -6.41
C LEU A 243 8.74 -2.93 -7.71
N GLY A 244 9.83 -2.87 -8.44
CA GLY A 244 9.96 -3.40 -9.80
C GLY A 244 9.72 -2.33 -10.87
N TYR A 245 8.64 -1.58 -10.77
CA TYR A 245 8.29 -0.53 -11.74
C TYR A 245 9.26 0.65 -11.68
N LYS A 246 9.53 1.14 -10.49
CA LYS A 246 10.43 2.27 -10.27
C LYS A 246 11.85 1.97 -10.77
N GLU A 247 12.35 0.79 -10.46
CA GLU A 247 13.71 0.38 -10.80
C GLU A 247 13.87 0.15 -12.31
N ILE A 248 12.88 -0.51 -12.94
CA ILE A 248 12.91 -0.70 -14.40
C ILE A 248 12.70 0.61 -15.14
N LEU A 249 11.87 1.52 -14.63
CA LEU A 249 11.71 2.85 -15.23
C LEU A 249 13.02 3.63 -15.21
N ALA A 250 13.75 3.62 -14.10
CA ALA A 250 15.05 4.27 -13.97
C ALA A 250 16.11 3.65 -14.93
N TYR A 251 16.08 2.33 -15.13
CA TYR A 251 16.87 1.69 -16.18
C TYR A 251 16.51 2.22 -17.58
N LEU A 252 15.21 2.32 -17.91
CA LEU A 252 14.75 2.85 -19.19
C LEU A 252 15.05 4.33 -19.39
N ASP A 253 15.25 5.08 -18.31
CA ASP A 253 15.70 6.47 -18.31
C ASP A 253 17.22 6.60 -18.39
N GLY A 254 17.96 5.48 -18.36
CA GLY A 254 19.43 5.44 -18.48
C GLY A 254 20.17 5.80 -17.18
N GLU A 255 19.50 5.74 -16.03
CA GLU A 255 20.10 6.07 -14.73
C GLU A 255 21.09 4.98 -14.29
N TYR A 256 20.86 3.71 -14.65
CA TYR A 256 21.75 2.56 -14.39
C TYR A 256 21.47 1.36 -15.31
N ALA A 257 22.30 0.32 -15.21
CA ALA A 257 22.18 -0.88 -16.04
C ALA A 257 21.03 -1.81 -15.59
N LEU A 258 20.56 -2.69 -16.49
CA LEU A 258 19.47 -3.63 -16.18
C LEU A 258 19.82 -4.56 -15.00
N ASP A 259 21.05 -5.08 -14.97
CA ASP A 259 21.49 -5.97 -13.88
C ASP A 259 21.47 -5.28 -12.52
N GLU A 260 21.75 -3.98 -12.48
CA GLU A 260 21.69 -3.16 -11.28
C GLU A 260 20.23 -2.93 -10.85
N ALA A 261 19.32 -2.72 -11.82
CA ALA A 261 17.89 -2.64 -11.54
C ALA A 261 17.37 -3.95 -10.90
N VAL A 262 17.68 -5.09 -11.48
CA VAL A 262 17.26 -6.42 -11.00
C VAL A 262 17.84 -6.68 -9.60
N TYR A 263 19.12 -6.40 -9.39
CA TYR A 263 19.76 -6.53 -8.08
C TYR A 263 19.07 -5.66 -7.02
N THR A 264 18.74 -4.42 -7.37
CA THR A 264 18.05 -3.48 -6.47
C THR A 264 16.65 -3.99 -6.10
N ILE A 265 15.91 -4.55 -7.05
CA ILE A 265 14.60 -5.16 -6.81
C ILE A 265 14.72 -6.30 -5.79
N CYS A 266 15.65 -7.25 -5.99
CA CYS A 266 15.90 -8.35 -5.05
C CYS A 266 16.27 -7.83 -3.66
N LEU A 267 17.18 -6.85 -3.57
CA LEU A 267 17.61 -6.25 -2.32
C LEU A 267 16.46 -5.60 -1.55
N LEU A 268 15.59 -4.84 -2.23
CA LEU A 268 14.46 -4.14 -1.62
C LEU A 268 13.37 -5.11 -1.15
N TYR A 269 13.13 -6.22 -1.85
CA TYR A 269 12.22 -7.27 -1.39
C TYR A 269 12.73 -8.01 -0.16
N THR A 270 14.04 -8.12 0.02
CA THR A 270 14.67 -8.87 1.13
C THR A 270 15.02 -7.97 2.32
N SER A 271 15.07 -6.65 2.12
CA SER A 271 15.32 -5.70 3.20
C SER A 271 14.09 -5.57 4.10
N PRO A 272 14.27 -5.54 5.43
CA PRO A 272 13.16 -5.25 6.33
C PRO A 272 12.65 -3.85 6.03
N SER A 273 11.39 -3.76 5.63
CA SER A 273 10.75 -2.46 5.45
C SER A 273 10.74 -1.71 6.79
N PRO A 274 11.07 -0.41 6.81
CA PRO A 274 10.87 0.42 8.02
C PRO A 274 9.40 0.45 8.49
N ARG A 275 8.49 -0.17 7.71
CA ARG A 275 7.06 -0.29 8.02
C ARG A 275 6.70 -1.62 8.69
N ASP A 276 7.66 -2.56 8.78
CA ASP A 276 7.48 -3.91 9.34
C ASP A 276 8.07 -4.00 10.77
N SER A 277 8.57 -2.90 11.30
CA SER A 277 9.10 -2.76 12.68
C SER A 277 8.14 -1.99 13.57
#